data_db072b8721342ed57a4e74ea0fa915cd
#
_entry.id   db072b8721342ed57a4e74ea0fa915cd
#
_cell.length_a   1.000
_cell.length_b   1.000
_cell.length_c   1.000
_cell.angle_alpha   90.00
_cell.angle_beta   90.00
_cell.angle_gamma   90.00
#
_symmetry.space_group_name_H-M   'P 1'
#
loop_
_entity.id
_entity.type
_entity.pdbx_description
1 polymer ?
#
loop_
_entity_poly.entity_id
_entity_poly.type
_entity_poly.pdbx_seq_one_letter_code
_entity_poly.pdbx_strand_id
1 'polypeptide(L)'
;MGYIQQIDEKVIIIKTHEKTLQDRGGLYEAIHKWWDLNKDRASHAEYVFAVIRERGEIVQEVYEVNGWYEEQDGDQYKTDIDLCFNGHIAKESIRSKYKGKYIPEKYQWRKGIVTSCFYTYD
;
A
#
# COMPACT_ATOMS: atom_id res chain seq x y z
N MET A 1 2.55 20.80 5.28
CA MET A 1 2.22 19.37 5.14
C MET A 1 1.33 18.95 6.30
N GLY A 2 0.20 18.36 6.03
CA GLY A 2 -0.77 18.03 7.05
C GLY A 2 -0.96 16.53 7.23
N TYR A 3 -1.71 16.19 8.26
CA TYR A 3 -2.16 14.83 8.50
C TYR A 3 -3.48 14.59 7.78
N ILE A 4 -3.67 13.37 7.33
CA ILE A 4 -4.97 12.94 6.83
C ILE A 4 -5.91 12.84 8.03
N GLN A 5 -6.99 13.62 8.01
CA GLN A 5 -7.96 13.65 9.11
C GLN A 5 -8.91 12.44 9.04
N GLN A 6 -9.34 12.10 7.83
CA GLN A 6 -10.30 11.02 7.61
C GLN A 6 -10.08 10.42 6.24
N ILE A 7 -10.20 9.10 6.16
CA ILE A 7 -10.14 8.36 4.89
C ILE A 7 -11.55 7.84 4.62
N ASP A 8 -12.20 8.41 3.61
CA ASP A 8 -13.59 8.08 3.27
C ASP A 8 -13.71 6.85 2.36
N GLU A 9 -12.70 6.63 1.53
CA GLU A 9 -12.65 5.50 0.60
C GLU A 9 -12.15 4.24 1.31
N LYS A 10 -12.35 3.08 0.70
CA LYS A 10 -11.80 1.84 1.19
C LYS A 10 -10.37 1.69 0.68
N VAL A 11 -9.42 1.82 1.57
CA VAL A 11 -8.00 1.89 1.23
C VAL A 11 -7.21 0.82 1.97
N ILE A 12 -6.20 0.28 1.29
CA ILE A 12 -5.14 -0.48 1.95
C ILE A 12 -3.88 0.38 1.90
N ILE A 13 -3.30 0.65 3.08
CA ILE A 13 -2.03 1.36 3.18
C ILE A 13 -0.93 0.31 3.14
N ILE A 14 -0.03 0.43 2.17
CA ILE A 14 1.09 -0.51 2.00
C ILE A 14 2.40 0.24 2.19
N LYS A 15 3.23 -0.24 3.11
CA LYS A 15 4.53 0.34 3.40
C LYS A 15 5.63 -0.53 2.80
N THR A 16 6.51 0.09 2.04
CA THR A 16 7.66 -0.57 1.43
C THR A 16 8.96 0.12 1.86
N HIS A 17 10.09 -0.34 1.36
CA HIS A 17 11.41 0.19 1.65
C HIS A 17 12.06 0.76 0.38
N GLU A 18 12.96 1.73 0.55
CA GLU A 18 13.75 2.28 -0.57
C GLU A 18 14.46 1.19 -1.36
N LYS A 19 15.04 0.21 -0.66
CA LYS A 19 15.74 -0.90 -1.29
C LYS A 19 14.82 -1.69 -2.22
N THR A 20 13.58 -1.89 -1.84
CA THR A 20 12.60 -2.61 -2.65
C THR A 20 12.30 -1.86 -3.96
N LEU A 21 12.21 -0.53 -3.89
CA LEU A 21 12.04 0.30 -5.09
C LEU A 21 13.20 0.10 -6.06
N GLN A 22 14.43 0.11 -5.54
CA GLN A 22 15.64 -0.07 -6.35
C GLN A 22 15.68 -1.46 -6.96
N ASP A 23 15.39 -2.48 -6.18
CA ASP A 23 15.43 -3.88 -6.61
C ASP A 23 14.37 -4.21 -7.66
N ARG A 24 13.21 -3.56 -7.58
CA ARG A 24 12.07 -3.85 -8.47
C ARG A 24 11.83 -2.81 -9.56
N GLY A 25 12.58 -1.71 -9.55
CA GLY A 25 12.55 -0.73 -10.63
C GLY A 25 11.52 0.38 -10.48
N GLY A 26 11.02 0.63 -9.27
CA GLY A 26 10.14 1.76 -9.03
C GLY A 26 9.10 1.54 -7.94
N LEU A 27 8.34 2.59 -7.64
CA LEU A 27 7.37 2.57 -6.56
C LEU A 27 6.21 1.60 -6.85
N TYR A 28 5.59 1.68 -8.03
CA TYR A 28 4.50 0.78 -8.38
C TYR A 28 4.97 -0.67 -8.35
N GLU A 29 6.15 -0.96 -8.90
CA GLU A 29 6.71 -2.29 -8.92
C GLU A 29 6.94 -2.84 -7.50
N ALA A 30 7.31 -1.98 -6.56
CA ALA A 30 7.50 -2.37 -5.17
C ALA A 30 6.17 -2.57 -4.43
N ILE A 31 5.14 -1.78 -4.77
CA ILE A 31 3.88 -1.75 -4.03
C ILE A 31 2.87 -2.79 -4.51
N HIS A 32 2.83 -3.11 -5.81
CA HIS A 32 1.77 -3.98 -6.33
C HIS A 32 1.97 -5.46 -6.06
N LYS A 33 3.12 -5.89 -5.61
CA LYS A 33 3.50 -7.30 -5.28
C LYS A 33 4.33 -7.31 -4.01
N TRP A 34 4.34 -8.33 -3.35
CA TRP A 34 3.60 -9.55 -3.03
C TRP A 34 3.25 -9.43 -1.56
N TRP A 35 1.97 -9.53 -1.21
CA TRP A 35 1.53 -9.20 0.15
C TRP A 35 0.71 -10.33 0.75
N ASP A 36 0.92 -10.55 2.03
CA ASP A 36 0.13 -11.51 2.80
C ASP A 36 -1.17 -10.83 3.24
N LEU A 37 -2.16 -10.88 2.35
CA LEU A 37 -3.46 -10.25 2.54
C LEU A 37 -4.57 -11.27 2.34
N ASN A 38 -5.67 -11.08 3.04
CA ASN A 38 -6.89 -11.85 2.81
C ASN A 38 -7.54 -11.37 1.51
N LYS A 39 -7.69 -12.27 0.55
CA LYS A 39 -8.21 -11.93 -0.78
C LYS A 39 -9.61 -11.33 -0.75
N ASP A 40 -10.50 -11.92 0.04
CA ASP A 40 -11.88 -11.44 0.13
C ASP A 40 -11.93 -10.03 0.70
N ARG A 41 -11.17 -9.78 1.77
CA ARG A 41 -11.12 -8.45 2.40
C ARG A 41 -10.45 -7.43 1.48
N ALA A 42 -9.34 -7.80 0.84
CA ALA A 42 -8.62 -6.91 -0.07
C ALA A 42 -9.46 -6.56 -1.30
N SER A 43 -10.32 -7.45 -1.76
CA SER A 43 -11.16 -7.22 -2.94
C SER A 43 -12.10 -6.02 -2.80
N HIS A 44 -12.35 -5.57 -1.57
CA HIS A 44 -13.18 -4.38 -1.32
C HIS A 44 -12.41 -3.08 -1.39
N ALA A 45 -11.08 -3.12 -1.46
CA ALA A 45 -10.26 -1.91 -1.52
C ALA A 45 -10.41 -1.22 -2.87
N GLU A 46 -10.68 0.06 -2.82
CA GLU A 46 -10.78 0.92 -4.02
C GLU A 46 -9.43 1.52 -4.38
N TYR A 47 -8.60 1.77 -3.38
CA TYR A 47 -7.30 2.45 -3.54
C TYR A 47 -6.23 1.81 -2.66
N VAL A 48 -4.97 2.02 -3.07
CA VAL A 48 -3.79 1.70 -2.27
C VAL A 48 -3.00 2.97 -2.05
N PHE A 49 -2.64 3.24 -0.80
CA PHE A 49 -1.69 4.30 -0.47
C PHE A 49 -0.31 3.69 -0.37
N ALA A 50 0.63 4.20 -1.15
CA ALA A 50 2.02 3.75 -1.11
C ALA A 50 2.82 4.62 -0.13
N VAL A 51 3.47 3.98 0.84
CA VAL A 51 4.32 4.64 1.84
C VAL A 51 5.71 4.01 1.77
N ILE A 52 6.75 4.83 1.80
CA ILE A 52 8.13 4.37 1.85
C ILE A 52 8.64 4.64 3.27
N ARG A 53 9.00 3.57 4.00
CA ARG A 53 9.36 3.67 5.43
C ARG A 53 10.44 4.69 5.71
N GLU A 54 11.46 4.78 4.85
CA GLU A 54 12.59 5.70 5.04
C GLU A 54 12.25 7.15 4.75
N ARG A 55 11.07 7.43 4.19
CA ARG A 55 10.63 8.79 3.87
C ARG A 55 9.57 9.32 4.84
N GLY A 56 9.46 8.70 6.02
CA GLY A 56 8.45 9.05 7.01
C GLY A 56 7.09 8.42 6.68
N GLU A 57 6.09 8.75 7.44
CA GLU A 57 4.75 8.18 7.33
C GLU A 57 3.87 9.01 6.37
N ILE A 58 4.40 9.30 5.18
CA ILE A 58 3.79 10.19 4.17
C ILE A 58 3.33 9.36 2.98
N VAL A 59 2.12 9.63 2.50
CA VAL A 59 1.60 9.01 1.28
C VAL A 59 2.42 9.49 0.08
N GLN A 60 3.18 8.59 -0.52
CA GLN A 60 4.02 8.90 -1.68
C GLN A 60 3.21 8.91 -2.97
N GLU A 61 2.22 8.03 -3.07
CA GLU A 61 1.33 7.98 -4.24
C GLU A 61 0.04 7.27 -3.86
N VAL A 62 -1.01 7.55 -4.62
CA VAL A 62 -2.32 6.90 -4.48
C VAL A 62 -2.62 6.15 -5.78
N TYR A 63 -2.86 4.86 -5.67
CA TYR A 63 -3.22 4.02 -6.82
C TYR A 63 -4.68 3.61 -6.74
N GLU A 64 -5.38 3.66 -7.88
CA GLU A 64 -6.71 3.09 -8.00
C GLU A 64 -6.55 1.61 -8.35
N VAL A 65 -7.27 0.75 -7.62
CA VAL A 65 -7.17 -0.70 -7.80
C VAL A 65 -8.10 -1.14 -8.91
N ASN A 66 -7.56 -1.83 -9.92
CA ASN A 66 -8.35 -2.45 -10.98
C ASN A 66 -8.75 -3.89 -10.64
N GLY A 67 -7.93 -4.58 -9.87
CA GLY A 67 -8.21 -5.94 -9.44
C GLY A 67 -7.09 -6.54 -8.63
N TRP A 68 -7.40 -7.60 -7.91
CA TRP A 68 -6.43 -8.36 -7.12
C TRP A 68 -6.25 -9.74 -7.74
N TYR A 69 -5.05 -10.26 -7.67
CA TYR A 69 -4.72 -11.59 -8.18
C TYR A 69 -3.68 -12.25 -7.30
N GLU A 70 -3.64 -13.57 -7.35
CA GLU A 70 -2.69 -14.36 -6.58
C GLU A 70 -1.49 -14.70 -7.47
N GLU A 71 -0.29 -14.59 -6.90
CA GLU A 71 0.94 -14.93 -7.60
C GLU A 71 1.94 -15.48 -6.60
N GLN A 72 2.68 -16.51 -6.98
CA GLN A 72 3.75 -17.00 -6.15
C GLN A 72 4.88 -15.98 -6.12
N ASP A 73 5.34 -15.65 -4.91
CA ASP A 73 6.48 -14.78 -4.71
C ASP A 73 7.69 -15.31 -5.50
N GLY A 74 8.44 -14.41 -6.11
CA GLY A 74 9.66 -14.76 -6.85
C GLY A 74 10.78 -15.30 -5.99
N ASP A 75 10.65 -15.29 -4.66
CA ASP A 75 11.63 -15.88 -3.76
C ASP A 75 11.53 -17.41 -3.82
N GLN A 76 12.60 -18.05 -4.28
CA GLN A 76 12.65 -19.49 -4.46
C GLN A 76 12.45 -20.29 -3.17
N TYR A 77 12.62 -19.67 -2.03
CA TYR A 77 12.44 -20.29 -0.71
C TYR A 77 11.03 -20.14 -0.16
N LYS A 78 10.21 -19.32 -0.78
CA LYS A 78 8.81 -19.16 -0.39
C LYS A 78 7.91 -20.05 -1.22
N THR A 79 7.04 -20.76 -0.55
CA THR A 79 6.04 -21.61 -1.20
C THR A 79 4.64 -21.01 -1.15
N ASP A 80 4.46 -19.93 -0.39
CA ASP A 80 3.16 -19.29 -0.21
C ASP A 80 2.77 -18.49 -1.44
N ILE A 81 1.47 -18.44 -1.69
CA ILE A 81 0.88 -17.62 -2.72
C ILE A 81 0.47 -16.30 -2.08
N ASP A 82 1.05 -15.22 -2.57
CA ASP A 82 0.78 -13.88 -2.07
C ASP A 82 -0.20 -13.13 -2.98
N LEU A 83 -0.77 -12.07 -2.45
CA LEU A 83 -1.73 -11.26 -3.17
C LEU A 83 -1.06 -10.06 -3.83
N CYS A 84 -1.45 -9.80 -5.06
CA CYS A 84 -0.96 -8.67 -5.86
C CYS A 84 -2.14 -7.88 -6.40
N PHE A 85 -1.90 -6.62 -6.78
CA PHE A 85 -2.94 -5.87 -7.45
C PHE A 85 -2.46 -5.29 -8.78
N ASN A 86 -3.42 -5.10 -9.69
CA ASN A 86 -3.26 -4.27 -10.87
C ASN A 86 -3.96 -2.95 -10.61
N GLY A 87 -3.31 -1.86 -10.97
CA GLY A 87 -3.87 -0.54 -10.76
C GLY A 87 -3.13 0.52 -11.55
N HIS A 88 -3.56 1.73 -11.38
CA HIS A 88 -2.96 2.91 -12.01
C HIS A 88 -3.05 4.09 -11.04
N ILE A 89 -2.31 5.16 -11.35
CA ILE A 89 -2.36 6.37 -10.53
C ILE A 89 -3.80 6.86 -10.47
N ALA A 90 -4.29 7.14 -9.27
CA ALA A 90 -5.66 7.59 -9.04
C ALA A 90 -5.91 8.96 -9.69
N LYS A 91 -7.18 9.24 -9.97
CA LYS A 91 -7.60 10.54 -10.48
C LYS A 91 -7.25 11.66 -9.51
N GLU A 92 -7.06 12.86 -10.04
CA GLU A 92 -6.59 14.01 -9.26
C GLU A 92 -7.49 14.35 -8.07
N SER A 93 -8.79 14.19 -8.20
CA SER A 93 -9.73 14.46 -7.10
C SER A 93 -9.47 13.58 -5.86
N ILE A 94 -8.90 12.40 -6.05
CA ILE A 94 -8.52 11.50 -4.96
C ILE A 94 -7.08 11.76 -4.53
N ARG A 95 -6.16 11.87 -5.49
CA ARG A 95 -4.74 12.13 -5.20
C ARG A 95 -4.56 13.38 -4.34
N SER A 96 -5.23 14.45 -4.71
CA SER A 96 -5.09 15.75 -4.01
C SER A 96 -5.55 15.70 -2.55
N LYS A 97 -6.43 14.77 -2.21
CA LYS A 97 -6.87 14.59 -0.83
C LYS A 97 -5.80 13.97 0.07
N TYR A 98 -4.95 13.10 -0.47
CA TYR A 98 -4.12 12.22 0.32
C TYR A 98 -2.63 12.27 0.03
N LYS A 99 -2.24 12.47 -1.23
CA LYS A 99 -0.82 12.46 -1.60
C LYS A 99 -0.06 13.58 -0.92
N GLY A 100 1.10 13.24 -0.35
CA GLY A 100 1.97 14.21 0.31
C GLY A 100 1.59 14.51 1.76
N LYS A 101 0.58 13.83 2.29
CA LYS A 101 0.12 14.02 3.67
C LYS A 101 0.55 12.84 4.53
N TYR A 102 0.66 13.08 5.84
CA TYR A 102 0.93 12.01 6.80
C TYR A 102 -0.31 11.12 6.94
N ILE A 103 -0.09 9.81 6.98
CA ILE A 103 -1.17 8.85 7.27
C ILE A 103 -1.65 9.06 8.72
N PRO A 104 -2.91 8.68 9.03
CA PRO A 104 -3.42 8.77 10.40
C PRO A 104 -2.50 8.03 11.38
N GLU A 105 -2.39 8.60 12.58
CA GLU A 105 -1.46 8.12 13.60
C GLU A 105 -1.63 6.64 13.91
N LYS A 106 -2.85 6.14 13.90
CA LYS A 106 -3.13 4.71 14.19
C LYS A 106 -2.50 3.75 13.20
N TYR A 107 -2.09 4.23 12.01
CA TYR A 107 -1.41 3.40 10.99
C TYR A 107 0.09 3.65 10.95
N GLN A 108 0.60 4.55 11.78
CA GLN A 108 2.02 4.86 11.82
C GLN A 108 2.80 3.82 12.61
N TRP A 109 4.09 3.79 12.36
CA TRP A 109 4.98 2.84 13.02
C TRP A 109 4.94 2.98 14.55
N ARG A 110 4.89 1.85 15.23
CA ARG A 110 5.03 1.75 16.69
C ARG A 110 5.92 0.57 17.01
N LYS A 111 6.64 0.66 18.11
CA LYS A 111 7.49 -0.44 18.58
C LYS A 111 6.66 -1.71 18.72
N GLY A 112 7.13 -2.80 18.12
CA GLY A 112 6.44 -4.09 18.16
C GLY A 112 5.48 -4.35 17.02
N ILE A 113 5.20 -3.35 16.18
CA ILE A 113 4.36 -3.54 15.01
C ILE A 113 5.25 -3.81 13.80
N VAL A 114 5.05 -4.96 13.15
CA VAL A 114 5.82 -5.39 11.99
C VAL A 114 4.98 -5.45 10.70
N THR A 115 3.70 -5.12 10.79
CA THR A 115 2.78 -5.16 9.66
C THR A 115 3.15 -4.11 8.61
N SER A 116 3.14 -4.52 7.34
CA SER A 116 3.38 -3.63 6.20
C SER A 116 2.10 -3.13 5.56
N CYS A 117 0.98 -3.82 5.78
CA CYS A 117 -0.29 -3.52 5.15
C CYS A 117 -1.36 -3.24 6.21
N PHE A 118 -2.12 -2.17 6.00
CA PHE A 118 -3.19 -1.76 6.91
C PHE A 118 -4.48 -1.55 6.13
N TYR A 119 -5.55 -2.22 6.56
CA TYR A 119 -6.89 -1.93 6.04
C TYR A 119 -7.46 -0.71 6.76
N THR A 120 -8.04 0.23 6.02
CA THR A 120 -8.73 1.39 6.60
C THR A 120 -10.22 1.13 6.77
N TYR A 121 -10.68 -0.06 6.46
CA TYR A 121 -12.08 -0.50 6.52
C TYR A 121 -12.18 -1.89 7.16
N ASP A 122 -13.37 -2.26 7.54
CA ASP A 122 -13.65 -3.57 8.16
C ASP A 122 -13.86 -4.70 7.15
#